data_fd1ae5c587850b3747936376f3523dde
#
_entry.id   fd1ae5c587850b3747936376f3523dde
#
_cell.length_a   1.000
_cell.length_b   1.000
_cell.length_c   1.000
_cell.angle_alpha   90.00
_cell.angle_beta   90.00
_cell.angle_gamma   90.00
#
_symmetry.space_group_name_H-M   'P 1'
#
loop_
_entity.id
_entity.type
_entity.pdbx_description
1 polymer ?
#
loop_
_entity_poly.entity_id
_entity_poly.type
_entity_poly.pdbx_seq_one_letter_code
_entity_poly.pdbx_strand_id
1 'polypeptide(L)'
;MNRVAIVTGGTSGIGLATARALKDAGVKVYVFSRHAASLEGLDHIVADVSDEESVAAAIREVHAREGRLDILVNNAGFGISGAAEFTQNADAKRLLDVNLFGMVSATKAALPLMRAQGGGRIVNISSVAAPLAIPFQAWYSVSKAAVNAYTLALFNEVKQFGVSVCAVMPGDIRTGFTSAREKSHAGDDVYKGRIARSVAKMEKDEENGMAPEVAGRFLARVALKKRVKPYYAIGLSYKFFVLLSRSLPIRLIGWLLGLLYAGE
;
A
#
# COMPACT_ATOMS: atom_id res chain seq x y z
N MET A 1 -25.90 4.45 12.98
CA MET A 1 -25.05 3.23 12.83
C MET A 1 -23.61 3.67 12.64
N ASN A 2 -22.66 3.06 13.36
CA ASN A 2 -21.25 3.35 13.17
C ASN A 2 -20.76 2.82 11.81
N ARG A 3 -19.82 3.53 11.18
CA ARG A 3 -19.15 3.04 9.97
C ARG A 3 -18.33 1.80 10.28
N VAL A 4 -18.21 0.90 9.29
CA VAL A 4 -17.42 -0.32 9.38
C VAL A 4 -16.25 -0.24 8.39
N ALA A 5 -15.05 -0.54 8.87
CA ALA A 5 -13.82 -0.53 8.08
C ALA A 5 -13.09 -1.87 8.15
N ILE A 6 -12.48 -2.25 7.05
CA ILE A 6 -11.50 -3.33 6.97
C ILE A 6 -10.13 -2.74 6.62
N VAL A 7 -9.08 -3.18 7.32
CA VAL A 7 -7.69 -2.82 7.03
C VAL A 7 -6.89 -4.11 6.82
N THR A 8 -6.44 -4.37 5.60
CA THR A 8 -5.57 -5.53 5.32
C THR A 8 -4.13 -5.25 5.74
N GLY A 9 -3.44 -6.24 6.30
CA GLY A 9 -2.10 -6.04 6.86
C GLY A 9 -2.09 -5.06 8.04
N GLY A 10 -3.17 -5.02 8.83
CA GLY A 10 -3.38 -4.03 9.88
C GLY A 10 -2.80 -4.39 11.25
N THR A 11 -1.97 -5.43 11.35
CA THR A 11 -1.36 -5.86 12.64
C THR A 11 -0.06 -5.12 12.97
N SER A 12 0.51 -4.37 12.04
CA SER A 12 1.76 -3.62 12.24
C SER A 12 1.84 -2.36 11.38
N GLY A 13 2.85 -1.54 11.62
CA GLY A 13 3.24 -0.41 10.77
C GLY A 13 2.10 0.55 10.44
N ILE A 14 2.03 0.95 9.17
CA ILE A 14 1.04 1.90 8.65
C ILE A 14 -0.39 1.36 8.82
N GLY A 15 -0.59 0.05 8.58
CA GLY A 15 -1.90 -0.60 8.70
C GLY A 15 -2.46 -0.51 10.11
N LEU A 16 -1.66 -0.86 11.12
CA LEU A 16 -2.07 -0.77 12.52
C LEU A 16 -2.34 0.69 12.94
N ALA A 17 -1.45 1.60 12.56
CA ALA A 17 -1.64 3.03 12.85
C ALA A 17 -2.93 3.57 12.19
N THR A 18 -3.26 3.10 10.98
CA THR A 18 -4.51 3.47 10.28
C THR A 18 -5.73 2.88 10.99
N ALA A 19 -5.67 1.61 11.38
CA ALA A 19 -6.76 0.94 12.10
C ALA A 19 -7.07 1.65 13.43
N ARG A 20 -6.04 1.99 14.20
CA ARG A 20 -6.19 2.77 15.45
C ARG A 20 -6.79 4.14 15.19
N ALA A 21 -6.28 4.88 14.21
CA ALA A 21 -6.80 6.20 13.89
C ALA A 21 -8.25 6.19 13.38
N LEU A 22 -8.69 5.14 12.69
CA LEU A 22 -10.09 4.94 12.31
C LEU A 22 -10.96 4.61 13.53
N LYS A 23 -10.48 3.74 14.43
CA LYS A 23 -11.15 3.43 15.70
C LYS A 23 -11.34 4.69 16.56
N ASP A 24 -10.30 5.50 16.70
CA ASP A 24 -10.35 6.76 17.46
C ASP A 24 -11.35 7.76 16.85
N ALA A 25 -11.62 7.66 15.56
CA ALA A 25 -12.65 8.43 14.87
C ALA A 25 -14.07 7.80 14.95
N GLY A 26 -14.26 6.78 15.80
CA GLY A 26 -15.56 6.14 16.05
C GLY A 26 -15.97 5.11 14.97
N VAL A 27 -15.03 4.60 14.18
CA VAL A 27 -15.27 3.56 13.18
C VAL A 27 -15.09 2.18 13.82
N LYS A 28 -15.98 1.23 13.54
CA LYS A 28 -15.79 -0.19 13.86
C LYS A 28 -14.76 -0.76 12.89
N VAL A 29 -13.64 -1.29 13.39
CA VAL A 29 -12.50 -1.66 12.55
C VAL A 29 -12.19 -3.14 12.67
N TYR A 30 -12.13 -3.82 11.54
CA TYR A 30 -11.63 -5.17 11.36
C TYR A 30 -10.24 -5.14 10.72
N VAL A 31 -9.33 -5.90 11.29
CA VAL A 31 -7.95 -6.04 10.80
C VAL A 31 -7.76 -7.43 10.23
N PHE A 32 -7.23 -7.51 9.02
CA PHE A 32 -6.90 -8.79 8.37
C PHE A 32 -5.40 -9.02 8.37
N SER A 33 -4.98 -10.23 8.74
CA SER A 33 -3.60 -10.71 8.59
C SER A 33 -3.55 -12.23 8.56
N ARG A 34 -2.44 -12.78 8.07
CA ARG A 34 -2.25 -14.23 7.92
C ARG A 34 -2.19 -15.01 9.24
N HIS A 35 -1.77 -14.37 10.29
CA HIS A 35 -1.61 -14.98 11.61
C HIS A 35 -2.53 -14.31 12.62
N ALA A 36 -3.07 -15.09 13.54
CA ALA A 36 -3.90 -14.58 14.61
C ALA A 36 -3.15 -13.51 15.43
N ALA A 37 -3.84 -12.43 15.76
CA ALA A 37 -3.31 -11.35 16.57
C ALA A 37 -4.39 -10.85 17.54
N SER A 38 -3.98 -10.54 18.76
CA SER A 38 -4.83 -9.85 19.73
C SER A 38 -4.46 -8.36 19.72
N LEU A 39 -5.39 -7.52 19.33
CA LEU A 39 -5.20 -6.07 19.19
C LEU A 39 -6.25 -5.34 20.01
N GLU A 40 -5.81 -4.59 21.01
CA GLU A 40 -6.73 -3.89 21.93
C GLU A 40 -7.73 -3.00 21.18
N GLY A 41 -9.00 -3.35 21.31
CA GLY A 41 -10.14 -2.63 20.75
C GLY A 41 -10.24 -2.64 19.21
N LEU A 42 -9.59 -3.60 18.55
CA LEU A 42 -9.73 -3.88 17.12
C LEU A 42 -10.14 -5.34 16.97
N ASP A 43 -11.07 -5.62 16.06
CA ASP A 43 -11.42 -6.99 15.72
C ASP A 43 -10.43 -7.54 14.69
N HIS A 44 -10.03 -8.79 14.86
CA HIS A 44 -9.10 -9.45 13.97
C HIS A 44 -9.75 -10.67 13.28
N ILE A 45 -9.53 -10.79 11.98
CA ILE A 45 -9.89 -11.98 11.20
C ILE A 45 -8.64 -12.46 10.48
N VAL A 46 -8.39 -13.78 10.56
CA VAL A 46 -7.30 -14.41 9.82
C VAL A 46 -7.68 -14.47 8.35
N ALA A 47 -6.87 -13.85 7.49
CA ALA A 47 -7.06 -13.86 6.05
C ALA A 47 -5.71 -13.68 5.32
N ASP A 48 -5.46 -14.51 4.33
CA ASP A 48 -4.34 -14.34 3.40
C ASP A 48 -4.84 -13.61 2.15
N VAL A 49 -4.32 -12.41 1.91
CA VAL A 49 -4.73 -11.62 0.75
C VAL A 49 -4.28 -12.22 -0.58
N SER A 50 -3.25 -13.08 -0.58
CA SER A 50 -2.80 -13.80 -1.78
C SER A 50 -3.72 -14.97 -2.16
N ASP A 51 -4.64 -15.34 -1.28
CA ASP A 51 -5.71 -16.31 -1.53
C ASP A 51 -7.04 -15.56 -1.70
N GLU A 52 -7.58 -15.57 -2.93
CA GLU A 52 -8.81 -14.85 -3.30
C GLU A 52 -10.01 -15.30 -2.46
N GLU A 53 -10.15 -16.61 -2.20
CA GLU A 53 -11.28 -17.13 -1.40
C GLU A 53 -11.12 -16.81 0.08
N SER A 54 -9.91 -16.88 0.62
CA SER A 54 -9.63 -16.49 2.02
C SER A 54 -10.05 -15.05 2.30
N VAL A 55 -9.62 -14.10 1.46
CA VAL A 55 -9.97 -12.69 1.65
C VAL A 55 -11.45 -12.42 1.39
N ALA A 56 -12.05 -13.11 0.42
CA ALA A 56 -13.48 -12.96 0.12
C ALA A 56 -14.35 -13.50 1.26
N ALA A 57 -14.00 -14.66 1.83
CA ALA A 57 -14.68 -15.24 2.99
C ALA A 57 -14.61 -14.30 4.21
N ALA A 58 -13.43 -13.75 4.50
CA ALA A 58 -13.25 -12.79 5.60
C ALA A 58 -14.10 -11.51 5.42
N ILE A 59 -14.19 -10.99 4.20
CA ILE A 59 -15.04 -9.81 3.90
C ILE A 59 -16.53 -10.16 4.06
N ARG A 60 -16.96 -11.33 3.59
CA ARG A 60 -18.35 -11.81 3.81
C ARG A 60 -18.68 -11.95 5.29
N GLU A 61 -17.73 -12.46 6.08
CA GLU A 61 -17.90 -12.59 7.53
C GLU A 61 -18.09 -11.23 8.21
N VAL A 62 -17.29 -10.21 7.87
CA VAL A 62 -17.50 -8.84 8.38
C VAL A 62 -18.89 -8.33 8.00
N HIS A 63 -19.29 -8.50 6.74
CA HIS A 63 -20.60 -8.05 6.29
C HIS A 63 -21.75 -8.80 6.96
N ALA A 64 -21.60 -10.09 7.22
CA ALA A 64 -22.61 -10.87 7.93
C ALA A 64 -22.79 -10.42 9.40
N ARG A 65 -21.68 -9.99 10.05
CA ARG A 65 -21.69 -9.49 11.43
C ARG A 65 -22.28 -8.07 11.55
N GLU A 66 -21.96 -7.19 10.60
CA GLU A 66 -22.21 -5.75 10.72
C GLU A 66 -23.33 -5.23 9.79
N GLY A 67 -23.72 -6.02 8.78
CA GLY A 67 -24.72 -5.64 7.77
C GLY A 67 -24.23 -4.56 6.79
N ARG A 68 -22.97 -4.14 6.87
CA ARG A 68 -22.39 -3.07 6.05
C ARG A 68 -20.88 -3.14 5.95
N LEU A 69 -20.32 -2.49 4.92
CA LEU A 69 -18.89 -2.25 4.76
C LEU A 69 -18.66 -0.87 4.15
N ASP A 70 -18.23 0.10 4.93
CA ASP A 70 -18.08 1.50 4.49
C ASP A 70 -16.70 1.80 3.94
N ILE A 71 -15.65 1.19 4.51
CA ILE A 71 -14.26 1.51 4.21
C ILE A 71 -13.47 0.22 4.03
N LEU A 72 -12.73 0.13 2.92
CA LEU A 72 -11.70 -0.88 2.71
C LEU A 72 -10.36 -0.18 2.55
N VAL A 73 -9.39 -0.48 3.41
CA VAL A 73 -8.01 -0.04 3.28
C VAL A 73 -7.16 -1.22 2.85
N ASN A 74 -6.75 -1.25 1.60
CA ASN A 74 -5.84 -2.23 1.04
C ASN A 74 -4.41 -1.82 1.36
N ASN A 75 -3.88 -2.31 2.49
CA ASN A 75 -2.55 -1.95 2.99
C ASN A 75 -1.57 -3.13 2.97
N ALA A 76 -2.04 -4.38 2.96
CA ALA A 76 -1.16 -5.54 2.93
C ALA A 76 -0.15 -5.45 1.77
N GLY A 77 1.10 -5.78 2.08
CA GLY A 77 2.17 -5.72 1.10
C GLY A 77 3.55 -5.86 1.73
N PHE A 78 4.53 -6.19 0.91
CA PHE A 78 5.94 -6.26 1.30
C PHE A 78 6.84 -5.74 0.17
N GLY A 79 8.14 -5.63 0.42
CA GLY A 79 9.12 -5.17 -0.53
C GLY A 79 10.14 -6.24 -0.89
N ILE A 80 10.64 -6.18 -2.12
CA ILE A 80 11.82 -6.91 -2.57
C ILE A 80 12.83 -5.89 -3.09
N SER A 81 14.12 -6.05 -2.72
CA SER A 81 15.22 -5.26 -3.25
C SER A 81 16.34 -6.18 -3.75
N GLY A 82 17.02 -5.72 -4.80
CA GLY A 82 18.06 -6.43 -5.52
C GLY A 82 18.07 -6.03 -6.99
N ALA A 83 19.08 -6.48 -7.74
CA ALA A 83 19.12 -6.22 -9.18
C ALA A 83 17.98 -6.95 -9.91
N ALA A 84 17.34 -6.28 -10.85
CA ALA A 84 16.16 -6.81 -11.55
C ALA A 84 16.48 -8.12 -12.30
N GLU A 85 17.66 -8.23 -12.91
CA GLU A 85 18.09 -9.43 -13.63
C GLU A 85 18.39 -10.63 -12.73
N PHE A 86 18.74 -10.40 -11.46
CA PHE A 86 19.01 -11.46 -10.48
C PHE A 86 17.80 -11.79 -9.59
N THR A 87 16.69 -11.06 -9.73
CA THR A 87 15.46 -11.37 -8.99
C THR A 87 14.74 -12.55 -9.66
N GLN A 88 14.48 -13.60 -8.90
CA GLN A 88 13.78 -14.77 -9.43
C GLN A 88 12.32 -14.42 -9.81
N ASN A 89 11.85 -14.93 -10.93
CA ASN A 89 10.46 -14.72 -11.38
C ASN A 89 9.43 -15.20 -10.34
N ALA A 90 9.74 -16.24 -9.56
CA ALA A 90 8.86 -16.71 -8.50
C ALA A 90 8.67 -15.67 -7.40
N ASP A 91 9.74 -14.97 -7.00
CA ASP A 91 9.68 -13.92 -5.99
C ASP A 91 8.93 -12.68 -6.51
N ALA A 92 9.17 -12.31 -7.76
CA ALA A 92 8.44 -11.23 -8.42
C ALA A 92 6.93 -11.51 -8.50
N LYS A 93 6.55 -12.74 -8.87
CA LYS A 93 5.14 -13.16 -8.90
C LYS A 93 4.51 -13.12 -7.52
N ARG A 94 5.17 -13.69 -6.50
CA ARG A 94 4.70 -13.67 -5.11
C ARG A 94 4.51 -12.24 -4.58
N LEU A 95 5.43 -11.31 -4.93
CA LEU A 95 5.27 -9.90 -4.62
C LEU A 95 3.99 -9.32 -5.25
N LEU A 96 3.75 -9.61 -6.54
CA LEU A 96 2.55 -9.15 -7.24
C LEU A 96 1.28 -9.79 -6.70
N ASP A 97 1.32 -11.07 -6.33
CA ASP A 97 0.18 -11.77 -5.73
C ASP A 97 -0.29 -11.09 -4.45
N VAL A 98 0.63 -10.65 -3.60
CA VAL A 98 0.27 -9.94 -2.36
C VAL A 98 -0.04 -8.46 -2.64
N ASN A 99 0.88 -7.71 -3.30
CA ASN A 99 0.79 -6.25 -3.38
C ASN A 99 -0.26 -5.75 -4.36
N LEU A 100 -0.57 -6.54 -5.39
CA LEU A 100 -1.51 -6.18 -6.46
C LEU A 100 -2.75 -7.08 -6.45
N PHE A 101 -2.59 -8.38 -6.66
CA PHE A 101 -3.74 -9.29 -6.79
C PHE A 101 -4.51 -9.42 -5.48
N GLY A 102 -3.84 -9.41 -4.33
CA GLY A 102 -4.50 -9.38 -3.03
C GLY A 102 -5.37 -8.14 -2.82
N MET A 103 -4.88 -6.97 -3.25
CA MET A 103 -5.68 -5.74 -3.27
C MET A 103 -6.88 -5.86 -4.22
N VAL A 104 -6.66 -6.44 -5.42
CA VAL A 104 -7.72 -6.65 -6.41
C VAL A 104 -8.79 -7.59 -5.87
N SER A 105 -8.41 -8.72 -5.27
CA SER A 105 -9.33 -9.70 -4.69
C SER A 105 -10.18 -9.12 -3.56
N ALA A 106 -9.56 -8.39 -2.63
CA ALA A 106 -10.29 -7.67 -1.59
C ALA A 106 -11.26 -6.62 -2.16
N THR A 107 -10.83 -5.90 -3.19
CA THR A 107 -11.67 -4.91 -3.88
C THR A 107 -12.85 -5.58 -4.58
N LYS A 108 -12.64 -6.68 -5.31
CA LYS A 108 -13.70 -7.46 -5.97
C LYS A 108 -14.75 -7.96 -4.98
N ALA A 109 -14.32 -8.45 -3.82
CA ALA A 109 -15.23 -8.93 -2.78
C ALA A 109 -16.01 -7.79 -2.10
N ALA A 110 -15.41 -6.62 -1.89
CA ALA A 110 -16.05 -5.48 -1.24
C ALA A 110 -17.02 -4.71 -2.14
N LEU A 111 -16.71 -4.57 -3.44
CA LEU A 111 -17.46 -3.74 -4.38
C LEU A 111 -18.97 -4.09 -4.48
N PRO A 112 -19.38 -5.36 -4.60
CA PRO A 112 -20.81 -5.71 -4.64
C PRO A 112 -21.56 -5.25 -3.39
N LEU A 113 -20.94 -5.38 -2.21
CA LEU A 113 -21.49 -4.99 -0.93
C LEU A 113 -21.64 -3.46 -0.85
N MET A 114 -20.59 -2.73 -1.20
CA MET A 114 -20.60 -1.26 -1.23
C MET A 114 -21.59 -0.73 -2.25
N ARG A 115 -21.73 -1.37 -3.40
CA ARG A 115 -22.73 -1.00 -4.43
C ARG A 115 -24.14 -1.22 -3.94
N ALA A 116 -24.43 -2.36 -3.31
CA ALA A 116 -25.76 -2.69 -2.78
C ALA A 116 -26.23 -1.71 -1.70
N GLN A 117 -25.32 -1.21 -0.87
CA GLN A 117 -25.62 -0.21 0.17
C GLN A 117 -25.60 1.25 -0.32
N GLY A 118 -25.33 1.50 -1.62
CA GLY A 118 -25.33 2.82 -2.23
C GLY A 118 -24.04 3.63 -2.04
N GLY A 119 -22.95 3.01 -1.64
CA GLY A 119 -21.67 3.71 -1.53
C GLY A 119 -20.63 3.03 -0.64
N GLY A 120 -19.40 3.52 -0.73
CA GLY A 120 -18.26 3.03 0.04
C GLY A 120 -16.99 3.78 -0.29
N ARG A 121 -15.93 3.47 0.45
CA ARG A 121 -14.61 4.04 0.28
C ARG A 121 -13.56 2.94 0.18
N ILE A 122 -12.78 2.96 -0.90
CA ILE A 122 -11.61 2.08 -1.06
C ILE A 122 -10.34 2.95 -1.06
N VAL A 123 -9.40 2.64 -0.19
CA VAL A 123 -8.09 3.31 -0.08
C VAL A 123 -7.00 2.28 -0.35
N ASN A 124 -6.30 2.44 -1.46
CA ASN A 124 -5.19 1.56 -1.84
C ASN A 124 -3.85 2.17 -1.40
N ILE A 125 -3.04 1.40 -0.69
CA ILE A 125 -1.71 1.87 -0.30
C ILE A 125 -0.72 1.58 -1.41
N SER A 126 -0.37 2.66 -2.12
CA SER A 126 0.68 2.68 -3.12
C SER A 126 2.03 3.09 -2.49
N SER A 127 2.86 3.79 -3.22
CA SER A 127 4.14 4.34 -2.76
C SER A 127 4.57 5.49 -3.67
N VAL A 128 5.45 6.37 -3.20
CA VAL A 128 6.18 7.31 -4.07
C VAL A 128 7.08 6.59 -5.08
N ALA A 129 7.43 5.32 -4.81
CA ALA A 129 8.11 4.44 -5.76
C ALA A 129 7.27 4.07 -6.99
N ALA A 130 5.97 4.39 -7.00
CA ALA A 130 5.10 4.16 -8.16
C ALA A 130 5.40 5.11 -9.34
N PRO A 131 5.46 6.44 -9.14
CA PRO A 131 5.88 7.36 -10.18
C PRO A 131 7.40 7.53 -10.28
N LEU A 132 8.16 7.12 -9.26
CA LEU A 132 9.60 7.26 -9.15
C LEU A 132 10.23 5.88 -9.03
N ALA A 133 10.44 5.21 -10.17
CA ALA A 133 10.97 3.84 -10.18
C ALA A 133 12.41 3.83 -9.61
N ILE A 134 12.56 3.28 -8.39
CA ILE A 134 13.83 3.28 -7.64
C ILE A 134 14.73 2.15 -8.15
N PRO A 135 16.00 2.42 -8.51
CA PRO A 135 16.97 1.39 -8.85
C PRO A 135 17.09 0.33 -7.74
N PHE A 136 17.32 -0.91 -8.12
CA PHE A 136 17.41 -2.08 -7.23
C PHE A 136 16.13 -2.33 -6.38
N GLN A 137 14.99 -1.75 -6.80
CA GLN A 137 13.67 -1.98 -6.25
C GLN A 137 12.60 -2.07 -7.36
N ALA A 138 13.01 -2.57 -8.53
CA ALA A 138 12.19 -2.55 -9.75
C ALA A 138 10.83 -3.21 -9.55
N TRP A 139 10.78 -4.44 -9.03
CA TRP A 139 9.53 -5.18 -8.88
C TRP A 139 8.57 -4.55 -7.86
N TYR A 140 9.10 -3.97 -6.79
CA TYR A 140 8.25 -3.20 -5.88
C TYR A 140 7.66 -1.97 -6.58
N SER A 141 8.47 -1.21 -7.31
CA SER A 141 8.01 -0.05 -8.09
C SER A 141 6.95 -0.45 -9.12
N VAL A 142 7.15 -1.57 -9.83
CA VAL A 142 6.15 -2.16 -10.76
C VAL A 142 4.84 -2.44 -10.04
N SER A 143 4.88 -3.11 -8.88
CA SER A 143 3.67 -3.43 -8.13
C SER A 143 2.89 -2.17 -7.73
N LYS A 144 3.59 -1.12 -7.27
CA LYS A 144 2.97 0.13 -6.82
C LYS A 144 2.51 1.02 -7.98
N ALA A 145 3.18 0.96 -9.12
CA ALA A 145 2.71 1.59 -10.36
C ALA A 145 1.42 0.93 -10.87
N ALA A 146 1.35 -0.41 -10.81
CA ALA A 146 0.14 -1.17 -11.16
C ALA A 146 -1.03 -0.82 -10.22
N VAL A 147 -0.79 -0.67 -8.90
CA VAL A 147 -1.81 -0.18 -7.93
C VAL A 147 -2.34 1.20 -8.33
N ASN A 148 -1.46 2.13 -8.75
CA ASN A 148 -1.89 3.45 -9.21
C ASN A 148 -2.76 3.37 -10.47
N ALA A 149 -2.31 2.61 -11.48
CA ALA A 149 -3.05 2.45 -12.74
C ALA A 149 -4.44 1.83 -12.50
N TYR A 150 -4.50 0.74 -11.73
CA TYR A 150 -5.76 0.09 -11.35
C TYR A 150 -6.69 1.04 -10.58
N THR A 151 -6.14 1.78 -9.61
CA THR A 151 -6.93 2.75 -8.83
C THR A 151 -7.56 3.83 -9.70
N LEU A 152 -6.81 4.36 -10.69
CA LEU A 152 -7.30 5.42 -11.56
C LEU A 152 -8.41 4.93 -12.49
N ALA A 153 -8.28 3.73 -13.05
CA ALA A 153 -9.33 3.11 -13.84
C ALA A 153 -10.60 2.89 -12.99
N LEU A 154 -10.45 2.22 -11.86
CA LEU A 154 -11.55 1.90 -10.98
C LEU A 154 -12.25 3.14 -10.39
N PHE A 155 -11.52 4.22 -10.13
CA PHE A 155 -12.08 5.50 -9.67
C PHE A 155 -13.20 6.00 -10.58
N ASN A 156 -13.06 5.83 -11.90
CA ASN A 156 -14.06 6.25 -12.87
C ASN A 156 -15.17 5.20 -13.05
N GLU A 157 -14.85 3.91 -13.04
CA GLU A 157 -15.80 2.82 -13.26
C GLU A 157 -16.88 2.76 -12.18
N VAL A 158 -16.51 2.96 -10.89
CA VAL A 158 -17.43 2.73 -9.76
C VAL A 158 -18.10 3.98 -9.23
N LYS A 159 -17.74 5.15 -9.77
CA LYS A 159 -18.28 6.45 -9.32
C LYS A 159 -19.81 6.51 -9.39
N GLN A 160 -20.42 5.91 -10.40
CA GLN A 160 -21.86 5.85 -10.58
C GLN A 160 -22.60 5.09 -9.45
N PHE A 161 -21.89 4.23 -8.72
CA PHE A 161 -22.44 3.44 -7.61
C PHE A 161 -22.26 4.11 -6.23
N GLY A 162 -21.80 5.36 -6.20
CA GLY A 162 -21.50 6.05 -4.94
C GLY A 162 -20.21 5.56 -4.27
N VAL A 163 -19.45 4.66 -4.90
CA VAL A 163 -18.18 4.16 -4.38
C VAL A 163 -17.06 5.10 -4.82
N SER A 164 -16.21 5.45 -3.87
CA SER A 164 -15.05 6.32 -4.12
C SER A 164 -13.75 5.53 -3.88
N VAL A 165 -12.82 5.59 -4.81
CA VAL A 165 -11.54 4.89 -4.76
C VAL A 165 -10.39 5.91 -4.79
N CYS A 166 -9.33 5.68 -4.03
CA CYS A 166 -8.12 6.49 -4.13
C CYS A 166 -6.87 5.69 -3.77
N ALA A 167 -5.73 6.07 -4.33
CA ALA A 167 -4.43 5.59 -3.89
C ALA A 167 -3.73 6.65 -3.01
N VAL A 168 -3.09 6.18 -1.96
CA VAL A 168 -2.22 7.01 -1.13
C VAL A 168 -0.79 6.50 -1.31
N MET A 169 0.12 7.42 -1.60
CA MET A 169 1.53 7.18 -1.84
C MET A 169 2.35 7.68 -0.63
N PRO A 170 2.65 6.82 0.35
CA PRO A 170 3.62 7.13 1.38
C PRO A 170 5.02 7.26 0.77
N GLY A 171 5.85 8.14 1.36
CA GLY A 171 7.29 8.10 1.23
C GLY A 171 7.88 7.19 2.32
N ASP A 172 9.05 7.56 2.86
CA ASP A 172 9.73 6.78 3.87
C ASP A 172 8.99 6.86 5.21
N ILE A 173 8.64 5.72 5.74
CA ILE A 173 7.92 5.56 7.02
C ILE A 173 8.69 4.56 7.88
N ARG A 174 9.03 4.95 9.08
CA ARG A 174 9.73 4.11 10.05
C ARG A 174 8.81 3.00 10.58
N THR A 175 8.89 1.82 9.98
CA THR A 175 8.09 0.64 10.34
C THR A 175 8.91 -0.63 10.23
N GLY A 176 8.35 -1.76 10.63
CA GLY A 176 8.93 -3.08 10.38
C GLY A 176 8.98 -3.49 8.90
N PHE A 177 8.54 -2.65 7.96
CA PHE A 177 8.62 -2.91 6.53
C PHE A 177 10.08 -3.04 6.05
N THR A 178 10.98 -2.22 6.59
CA THR A 178 12.41 -2.24 6.26
C THR A 178 13.07 -3.57 6.62
N SER A 179 12.79 -4.09 7.82
CA SER A 179 13.32 -5.40 8.26
C SER A 179 12.62 -6.57 7.57
N ALA A 180 11.35 -6.42 7.21
CA ALA A 180 10.56 -7.44 6.49
C ALA A 180 10.83 -7.47 4.97
N ARG A 181 11.55 -6.46 4.43
CA ARG A 181 11.94 -6.44 3.01
C ARG A 181 12.86 -7.61 2.72
N GLU A 182 12.55 -8.34 1.66
CA GLU A 182 13.43 -9.37 1.12
C GLU A 182 14.57 -8.71 0.34
N LYS A 183 15.79 -9.01 0.73
CA LYS A 183 17.00 -8.37 0.20
C LYS A 183 17.85 -9.41 -0.51
N SER A 184 18.15 -9.17 -1.78
CA SER A 184 19.09 -9.98 -2.54
C SER A 184 20.33 -9.16 -2.87
N HIS A 185 21.49 -9.73 -2.57
CA HIS A 185 22.80 -9.21 -2.97
C HIS A 185 23.38 -9.97 -4.17
N ALA A 186 22.57 -10.82 -4.82
CA ALA A 186 23.00 -11.55 -6.01
C ALA A 186 23.47 -10.57 -7.10
N GLY A 187 24.65 -10.79 -7.63
CA GLY A 187 25.27 -9.95 -8.65
C GLY A 187 25.89 -8.66 -8.13
N ASP A 188 26.06 -8.46 -6.81
CA ASP A 188 26.63 -7.21 -6.28
C ASP A 188 28.10 -7.03 -6.69
N ASP A 189 28.82 -8.10 -6.96
CA ASP A 189 30.16 -8.10 -7.58
C ASP A 189 30.11 -7.54 -9.01
N VAL A 190 29.15 -7.97 -9.82
CA VAL A 190 28.90 -7.47 -11.18
C VAL A 190 28.56 -5.98 -11.14
N TYR A 191 27.73 -5.58 -10.18
CA TYR A 191 27.31 -4.19 -9.97
C TYR A 191 28.28 -3.38 -9.11
N LYS A 192 29.48 -3.90 -8.79
CA LYS A 192 30.55 -3.20 -8.05
C LYS A 192 30.09 -2.61 -6.72
N GLY A 193 29.29 -3.37 -5.96
CA GLY A 193 28.74 -2.97 -4.66
C GLY A 193 27.60 -1.95 -4.72
N ARG A 194 27.05 -1.66 -5.90
CA ARG A 194 25.94 -0.68 -6.05
C ARG A 194 24.65 -1.18 -5.44
N ILE A 195 24.38 -2.50 -5.47
CA ILE A 195 23.18 -3.09 -4.88
C ILE A 195 23.19 -2.87 -3.36
N ALA A 196 24.27 -3.25 -2.70
CA ALA A 196 24.41 -3.09 -1.25
C ALA A 196 24.29 -1.62 -0.82
N ARG A 197 24.95 -0.70 -1.54
CA ARG A 197 24.84 0.75 -1.25
C ARG A 197 23.42 1.28 -1.42
N SER A 198 22.72 0.89 -2.47
CA SER A 198 21.33 1.31 -2.72
C SER A 198 20.39 0.80 -1.63
N VAL A 199 20.50 -0.47 -1.26
CA VAL A 199 19.71 -1.08 -0.19
C VAL A 199 19.96 -0.37 1.13
N ALA A 200 21.21 -0.16 1.51
CA ALA A 200 21.57 0.57 2.74
C ALA A 200 21.05 2.02 2.76
N LYS A 201 21.06 2.69 1.59
CA LYS A 201 20.46 4.04 1.46
C LYS A 201 18.95 4.02 1.70
N MET A 202 18.23 3.08 1.10
CA MET A 202 16.77 2.92 1.31
C MET A 202 16.46 2.65 2.78
N GLU A 203 17.21 1.76 3.43
CA GLU A 203 17.05 1.43 4.85
C GLU A 203 17.22 2.66 5.73
N LYS A 204 18.32 3.41 5.50
CA LYS A 204 18.60 4.64 6.23
C LYS A 204 17.50 5.69 6.05
N ASP A 205 16.96 5.83 4.84
CA ASP A 205 15.88 6.79 4.57
C ASP A 205 14.59 6.38 5.29
N GLU A 206 14.26 5.09 5.30
CA GLU A 206 13.07 4.55 6.00
C GLU A 206 13.22 4.63 7.52
N GLU A 207 14.39 4.34 8.08
CA GLU A 207 14.67 4.47 9.53
C GLU A 207 14.52 5.92 10.00
N ASN A 208 14.91 6.88 9.17
CA ASN A 208 14.74 8.31 9.40
C ASN A 208 13.39 8.85 8.90
N GLY A 209 12.55 7.99 8.37
CA GLY A 209 11.24 8.32 7.84
C GLY A 209 10.24 8.79 8.91
N MET A 210 9.09 9.25 8.46
CA MET A 210 8.06 9.73 9.38
C MET A 210 7.50 8.57 10.24
N ALA A 211 6.97 8.90 11.42
CA ALA A 211 6.32 7.95 12.29
C ALA A 211 5.04 7.36 11.64
N PRO A 212 4.77 6.06 11.81
CA PRO A 212 3.59 5.41 11.23
C PRO A 212 2.27 6.04 11.66
N GLU A 213 2.19 6.60 12.86
CA GLU A 213 1.01 7.29 13.38
C GLU A 213 0.64 8.53 12.54
N VAL A 214 1.64 9.24 11.99
CA VAL A 214 1.41 10.38 11.10
C VAL A 214 0.75 9.92 9.80
N ALA A 215 1.26 8.82 9.22
CA ALA A 215 0.68 8.20 8.04
C ALA A 215 -0.72 7.64 8.34
N GLY A 216 -0.90 6.95 9.45
CA GLY A 216 -2.20 6.40 9.87
C GLY A 216 -3.28 7.46 10.04
N ARG A 217 -2.97 8.57 10.73
CA ARG A 217 -3.90 9.71 10.85
C ARG A 217 -4.21 10.35 9.50
N PHE A 218 -3.24 10.41 8.60
CA PHE A 218 -3.49 10.92 7.25
C PHE A 218 -4.42 10.01 6.46
N LEU A 219 -4.18 8.70 6.51
CA LEU A 219 -5.01 7.68 5.84
C LEU A 219 -6.43 7.66 6.38
N ALA A 220 -6.60 7.68 7.70
CA ALA A 220 -7.93 7.78 8.34
C ALA A 220 -8.68 9.04 7.88
N ARG A 221 -8.01 10.20 7.84
CA ARG A 221 -8.60 11.43 7.30
C ARG A 221 -9.00 11.30 5.83
N VAL A 222 -8.21 10.64 4.99
CA VAL A 222 -8.56 10.40 3.58
C VAL A 222 -9.74 9.45 3.48
N ALA A 223 -9.74 8.35 4.24
CA ALA A 223 -10.83 7.38 4.27
C ALA A 223 -12.18 8.01 4.68
N LEU A 224 -12.16 8.99 5.58
CA LEU A 224 -13.35 9.66 6.13
C LEU A 224 -13.78 10.90 5.35
N LYS A 225 -13.00 11.36 4.35
CA LYS A 225 -13.35 12.55 3.56
C LYS A 225 -14.66 12.34 2.80
N LYS A 226 -15.46 13.40 2.68
CA LYS A 226 -16.66 13.39 1.84
C LYS A 226 -16.35 13.15 0.36
N ARG A 227 -15.29 13.80 -0.16
CA ARG A 227 -14.80 13.65 -1.54
C ARG A 227 -13.30 13.39 -1.56
N VAL A 228 -12.83 12.52 -2.43
CA VAL A 228 -11.41 12.21 -2.60
C VAL A 228 -10.93 12.50 -4.02
N LYS A 229 -9.64 12.78 -4.12
CA LYS A 229 -8.88 12.78 -5.38
C LYS A 229 -8.41 11.35 -5.67
N PRO A 230 -8.11 11.01 -6.94
CA PRO A 230 -7.58 9.68 -7.26
C PRO A 230 -6.29 9.36 -6.52
N TYR A 231 -5.42 10.37 -6.32
CA TYR A 231 -4.10 10.19 -5.72
C TYR A 231 -3.81 11.19 -4.61
N TYR A 232 -3.10 10.71 -3.59
CA TYR A 232 -2.52 11.49 -2.50
C TYR A 232 -1.08 11.06 -2.28
N ALA A 233 -0.19 11.99 -1.93
CA ALA A 233 1.13 11.71 -1.37
C ALA A 233 1.20 12.21 0.08
N ILE A 234 1.92 11.49 0.94
CA ILE A 234 2.13 11.86 2.33
C ILE A 234 3.49 12.54 2.47
N GLY A 235 3.52 13.68 3.18
CA GLY A 235 4.72 14.51 3.37
C GLY A 235 4.85 15.59 2.29
N LEU A 236 5.37 16.75 2.67
CA LEU A 236 5.50 17.92 1.74
C LEU A 236 6.57 17.64 0.69
N SER A 237 7.72 17.10 1.06
CA SER A 237 8.81 16.73 0.16
C SER A 237 8.34 15.72 -0.90
N TYR A 238 7.63 14.68 -0.47
CA TYR A 238 7.13 13.65 -1.39
C TYR A 238 6.05 14.16 -2.33
N LYS A 239 5.17 15.08 -1.88
CA LYS A 239 4.23 15.77 -2.77
C LYS A 239 4.95 16.55 -3.86
N PHE A 240 6.03 17.23 -3.49
CA PHE A 240 6.87 17.96 -4.44
C PHE A 240 7.53 17.01 -5.44
N PHE A 241 8.16 15.92 -4.99
CA PHE A 241 8.77 14.93 -5.88
C PHE A 241 7.76 14.25 -6.81
N VAL A 242 6.57 13.89 -6.32
CA VAL A 242 5.49 13.33 -7.17
C VAL A 242 5.00 14.37 -8.18
N LEU A 243 4.93 15.64 -7.83
CA LEU A 243 4.59 16.72 -8.78
C LEU A 243 5.70 16.89 -9.82
N LEU A 244 6.95 16.92 -9.36
CA LEU A 244 8.12 17.08 -10.22
C LEU A 244 8.25 15.94 -11.24
N SER A 245 7.95 14.70 -10.82
CA SER A 245 7.97 13.53 -11.71
C SER A 245 6.97 13.59 -12.87
N ARG A 246 5.96 14.45 -12.77
CA ARG A 246 4.97 14.68 -13.84
C ARG A 246 5.37 15.80 -14.80
N SER A 247 6.26 16.67 -14.37
CA SER A 247 6.60 17.90 -15.09
C SER A 247 7.99 17.84 -15.73
N LEU A 248 8.92 17.04 -15.20
CA LEU A 248 10.26 16.91 -15.74
C LEU A 248 10.35 15.82 -16.82
N PRO A 249 11.29 15.98 -17.77
CA PRO A 249 11.64 14.92 -18.71
C PRO A 249 12.08 13.66 -17.98
N ILE A 250 11.60 12.49 -18.44
CA ILE A 250 11.88 11.21 -17.80
C ILE A 250 13.38 10.89 -17.68
N ARG A 251 14.19 11.35 -18.63
CA ARG A 251 15.64 11.20 -18.59
C ARG A 251 16.28 11.91 -17.39
N LEU A 252 15.79 13.11 -17.07
CA LEU A 252 16.28 13.88 -15.93
C LEU A 252 15.88 13.23 -14.60
N ILE A 253 14.65 12.70 -14.52
CA ILE A 253 14.18 11.96 -13.35
C ILE A 253 15.02 10.69 -13.16
N GLY A 254 15.26 9.92 -14.22
CA GLY A 254 16.07 8.71 -14.19
C GLY A 254 17.52 9.01 -13.72
N TRP A 255 18.12 10.08 -14.24
CA TRP A 255 19.44 10.52 -13.83
C TRP A 255 19.48 10.91 -12.32
N LEU A 256 18.52 11.70 -11.85
CA LEU A 256 18.44 12.07 -10.43
C LEU A 256 18.27 10.84 -9.51
N LEU A 257 17.45 9.88 -9.91
CA LEU A 257 17.28 8.63 -9.16
C LEU A 257 18.55 7.76 -9.20
N GLY A 258 19.27 7.75 -10.33
CA GLY A 258 20.58 7.11 -10.46
C GLY A 258 21.59 7.68 -9.48
N LEU A 259 21.71 9.01 -9.42
CA LEU A 259 22.58 9.69 -8.45
C LEU A 259 22.20 9.36 -6.99
N LEU A 260 20.91 9.34 -6.67
CA LEU A 260 20.44 9.16 -5.29
C LEU A 260 20.58 7.71 -4.81
N TYR A 261 20.29 6.73 -5.68
CA TYR A 261 20.14 5.33 -5.28
C TYR A 261 21.09 4.36 -5.99
N ALA A 262 21.71 4.74 -7.10
CA ALA A 262 22.62 3.87 -7.84
C ALA A 262 24.09 4.29 -7.73
N GLY A 263 24.39 5.47 -7.17
CA GLY A 263 25.76 5.95 -6.94
C GLY A 263 26.52 6.24 -8.25
N GLU A 264 25.84 6.89 -9.20
CA GLU A 264 26.44 7.40 -10.44
C GLU A 264 27.13 8.73 -10.23
#